data_3445251104fd94366c331a08426b36ef
#
_entry.id   3445251104fd94366c331a08426b36ef
#
_cell.length_a   1.000
_cell.length_b   1.000
_cell.length_c   1.000
_cell.angle_alpha   90.00
_cell.angle_beta   90.00
_cell.angle_gamma   90.00
#
_symmetry.space_group_name_H-M   'P 1'
#
loop_
_entity.id
_entity.type
_entity.pdbx_description
1 polymer ?
#
loop_
_entity_poly.entity_id
_entity_poly.type
_entity_poly.pdbx_seq_one_letter_code
_entity_poly.pdbx_strand_id
1 'polypeptide(L)'
;MLSILDKFRQPFPHNESSRARFIATVFISLFIAGFLFLFRPFGAQGIGSDFLLICLGFGLVTFLCMISFDFFVPRLLRLEMDLPSWTLWKWATYTLLMILWIAVGNLVFIELLNSGRQMFWHTWLFSVVPQTLAIGAFPTIFYGLLTQMRASKENKSQAREMAITESPKSKQLLNIKVSQGSFITIDEDQLLYARAMQNYVALMHWNGDKVEKIILRSTLKDLFDNLSSQSYSIRRCHRSFLVNTKAVSAVEGNAQGLKLSLTNMNDFSVPVSRRFIDDLRQHL
;
A
#
# COMPACT_ATOMS: atom_id res chain seq x y z
N MET A 1 -3.80 1.33 21.95
CA MET A 1 -2.41 1.36 21.45
C MET A 1 -2.22 0.12 20.57
N LEU A 2 -2.10 0.28 19.24
CA LEU A 2 -1.91 -0.86 18.32
C LEU A 2 -0.62 -1.59 18.69
N SER A 3 -0.65 -2.92 18.73
CA SER A 3 0.55 -3.71 18.97
C SER A 3 1.57 -3.48 17.85
N ILE A 4 2.86 -3.69 18.12
CA ILE A 4 3.93 -3.55 17.11
C ILE A 4 3.62 -4.44 15.90
N LEU A 5 3.09 -5.64 16.12
CA LEU A 5 2.68 -6.59 15.07
C LEU A 5 1.56 -6.05 14.17
N ASP A 6 0.61 -5.29 14.73
CA ASP A 6 -0.47 -4.69 13.94
C ASP A 6 0.05 -3.58 13.01
N LYS A 7 1.09 -2.84 13.44
CA LYS A 7 1.75 -1.84 12.57
C LYS A 7 2.43 -2.48 11.36
N PHE A 8 3.05 -3.64 11.50
CA PHE A 8 3.69 -4.36 10.38
C PHE A 8 2.68 -4.95 9.39
N ARG A 9 1.45 -5.21 9.81
CA ARG A 9 0.36 -5.70 8.94
C ARG A 9 -0.38 -4.60 8.21
N GLN A 10 -0.09 -3.33 8.50
CA GLN A 10 -0.73 -2.20 7.82
C GLN A 10 -0.36 -2.18 6.34
N PRO A 11 -1.31 -1.85 5.44
CA PRO A 11 -1.02 -1.66 4.02
C PRO A 11 0.05 -0.59 3.84
N PHE A 12 1.04 -0.89 2.99
CA PHE A 12 2.10 0.05 2.63
C PHE A 12 1.88 0.54 1.19
N PRO A 13 1.95 1.85 0.92
CA PRO A 13 1.78 2.36 -0.43
C PRO A 13 2.97 1.93 -1.29
N HIS A 14 2.73 0.99 -2.21
CA HIS A 14 3.76 0.48 -3.12
C HIS A 14 3.41 0.70 -4.60
N ASN A 15 2.30 1.37 -4.88
CA ASN A 15 1.84 1.57 -6.25
C ASN A 15 2.54 2.74 -6.92
N GLU A 16 3.83 2.57 -7.22
CA GLU A 16 4.58 3.53 -8.00
C GLU A 16 4.61 3.14 -9.48
N SER A 17 4.51 4.15 -10.33
CA SER A 17 4.70 3.96 -11.77
C SER A 17 6.11 3.42 -12.04
N SER A 18 6.28 2.62 -13.09
CA SER A 18 7.60 2.13 -13.52
C SER A 18 8.62 3.26 -13.69
N ARG A 19 8.15 4.46 -14.11
CA ARG A 19 8.98 5.66 -14.23
C ARG A 19 9.48 6.17 -12.87
N ALA A 20 8.62 6.19 -11.85
CA ALA A 20 9.01 6.65 -10.51
C ALA A 20 10.04 5.69 -9.87
N ARG A 21 9.85 4.38 -10.02
CA ARG A 21 10.82 3.37 -9.58
C ARG A 21 12.17 3.52 -10.27
N PHE A 22 12.18 3.71 -11.59
CA PHE A 22 13.41 3.94 -12.34
C PHE A 22 14.16 5.18 -11.85
N ILE A 23 13.46 6.31 -11.66
CA ILE A 23 14.05 7.54 -11.13
C ILE A 23 14.64 7.30 -9.73
N ALA A 24 13.92 6.59 -8.86
CA ALA A 24 14.41 6.24 -7.54
C ALA A 24 15.67 5.37 -7.60
N THR A 25 15.73 4.38 -8.49
CA THR A 25 16.90 3.52 -8.72
C THR A 25 18.11 4.35 -9.14
N VAL A 26 17.95 5.28 -10.11
CA VAL A 26 19.02 6.18 -10.53
C VAL A 26 19.50 7.05 -9.37
N PHE A 27 18.56 7.65 -8.62
CA PHE A 27 18.90 8.51 -7.49
C PHE A 27 19.64 7.75 -6.38
N ILE A 28 19.19 6.56 -6.00
CA ILE A 28 19.83 5.72 -4.97
C ILE A 28 21.24 5.33 -5.43
N SER A 29 21.41 4.93 -6.68
CA SER A 29 22.71 4.52 -7.23
C SER A 29 23.73 5.66 -7.23
N LEU A 30 23.30 6.87 -7.63
CA LEU A 30 24.13 8.07 -7.58
C LEU A 30 24.45 8.49 -6.14
N PHE A 31 23.46 8.36 -5.24
CA PHE A 31 23.66 8.61 -3.82
C PHE A 31 24.74 7.68 -3.23
N ILE A 32 24.69 6.38 -3.54
CA ILE A 32 25.69 5.40 -3.07
C ILE A 32 27.09 5.79 -3.57
N ALA A 33 27.23 6.06 -4.88
CA ALA A 33 28.52 6.50 -5.43
C ALA A 33 29.05 7.76 -4.77
N GLY A 34 28.20 8.79 -4.62
CA GLY A 34 28.54 10.06 -4.00
C GLY A 34 28.86 9.91 -2.50
N PHE A 35 28.10 9.10 -1.77
CA PHE A 35 28.34 8.83 -0.36
C PHE A 35 29.69 8.14 -0.15
N LEU A 36 30.00 7.12 -0.92
CA LEU A 36 31.30 6.42 -0.84
C LEU A 36 32.44 7.36 -1.17
N PHE A 37 32.30 8.20 -2.18
CA PHE A 37 33.33 9.14 -2.59
C PHE A 37 33.58 10.23 -1.52
N LEU A 38 32.51 10.82 -0.97
CA LEU A 38 32.59 11.94 -0.04
C LEU A 38 33.06 11.51 1.34
N PHE A 39 32.49 10.43 1.88
CA PHE A 39 32.72 10.03 3.27
C PHE A 39 33.84 8.99 3.43
N ARG A 40 34.27 8.33 2.37
CA ARG A 40 35.32 7.28 2.40
C ARG A 40 35.18 6.31 3.59
N PRO A 41 33.99 5.69 3.79
CA PRO A 41 33.77 4.83 4.93
C PRO A 41 34.67 3.58 4.88
N PHE A 42 34.78 2.87 6.00
CA PHE A 42 35.41 1.54 6.10
C PHE A 42 36.90 1.50 5.71
N GLY A 43 37.64 2.55 5.95
CA GLY A 43 39.08 2.58 5.73
C GLY A 43 39.51 2.81 4.27
N ALA A 44 38.61 3.27 3.41
CA ALA A 44 38.90 3.61 2.00
C ALA A 44 39.89 4.78 1.80
N GLN A 45 40.50 5.28 2.88
CA GLN A 45 41.41 6.45 2.85
C GLN A 45 42.73 6.21 2.10
N GLY A 46 43.14 4.94 1.92
CA GLY A 46 44.40 4.56 1.26
C GLY A 46 44.28 4.29 -0.24
N ILE A 47 43.09 4.45 -0.85
CA ILE A 47 42.86 4.18 -2.28
C ILE A 47 43.27 5.41 -3.09
N GLY A 48 44.14 5.22 -4.11
CA GLY A 48 44.75 6.30 -4.90
C GLY A 48 43.83 6.97 -5.92
N SER A 49 44.39 7.35 -7.09
CA SER A 49 43.71 8.14 -8.14
C SER A 49 42.40 7.54 -8.67
N ASP A 50 42.26 6.20 -8.61
CA ASP A 50 41.12 5.49 -9.22
C ASP A 50 39.91 5.35 -8.29
N PHE A 51 39.98 5.99 -7.08
CA PHE A 51 38.93 5.89 -6.08
C PHE A 51 37.54 6.35 -6.59
N LEU A 52 37.51 7.41 -7.40
CA LEU A 52 36.25 7.88 -8.02
C LEU A 52 35.66 6.81 -8.94
N LEU A 53 36.48 6.14 -9.75
CA LEU A 53 36.02 5.08 -10.65
C LEU A 53 35.48 3.89 -9.88
N ILE A 54 36.11 3.54 -8.77
CA ILE A 54 35.63 2.48 -7.88
C ILE A 54 34.28 2.84 -7.26
N CYS A 55 34.10 4.09 -6.78
CA CYS A 55 32.83 4.54 -6.23
C CYS A 55 31.71 4.53 -7.30
N LEU A 56 32.01 4.98 -8.53
CA LEU A 56 31.07 4.92 -9.66
C LEU A 56 30.75 3.46 -10.01
N GLY A 57 31.71 2.56 -9.91
CA GLY A 57 31.53 1.13 -10.10
C GLY A 57 30.51 0.54 -9.10
N PHE A 58 30.62 0.85 -7.81
CA PHE A 58 29.64 0.44 -6.80
C PHE A 58 28.25 1.03 -7.06
N GLY A 59 28.17 2.29 -7.51
CA GLY A 59 26.92 2.90 -7.96
C GLY A 59 26.32 2.15 -9.15
N LEU A 60 27.12 1.80 -10.15
CA LEU A 60 26.67 1.03 -11.31
C LEU A 60 26.19 -0.37 -10.93
N VAL A 61 26.92 -1.07 -10.05
CA VAL A 61 26.50 -2.37 -9.52
C VAL A 61 25.17 -2.26 -8.81
N THR A 62 25.00 -1.25 -7.96
CA THR A 62 23.73 -0.98 -7.28
C THR A 62 22.60 -0.79 -8.29
N PHE A 63 22.81 0.01 -9.33
CA PHE A 63 21.84 0.27 -10.39
C PHE A 63 21.43 -1.02 -11.12
N LEU A 64 22.40 -1.81 -11.58
CA LEU A 64 22.15 -3.05 -12.30
C LEU A 64 21.45 -4.10 -11.42
N CYS A 65 21.86 -4.20 -10.16
CA CYS A 65 21.23 -5.12 -9.20
C CYS A 65 19.79 -4.73 -8.89
N MET A 66 19.48 -3.44 -8.70
CA MET A 66 18.12 -2.99 -8.46
C MET A 66 17.21 -3.26 -9.65
N ILE A 67 17.65 -2.93 -10.88
CA ILE A 67 16.86 -3.19 -12.10
C ILE A 67 16.64 -4.69 -12.29
N SER A 68 17.69 -5.50 -12.16
CA SER A 68 17.56 -6.95 -12.31
C SER A 68 16.62 -7.56 -11.27
N PHE A 69 16.73 -7.13 -10.02
CA PHE A 69 15.85 -7.58 -8.93
C PHE A 69 14.39 -7.23 -9.20
N ASP A 70 14.10 -5.99 -9.54
CA ASP A 70 12.74 -5.51 -9.86
C ASP A 70 12.16 -6.17 -11.12
N PHE A 71 13.02 -6.62 -12.04
CA PHE A 71 12.57 -7.33 -13.23
C PHE A 71 12.29 -8.81 -12.96
N PHE A 72 13.20 -9.52 -12.28
CA PHE A 72 13.14 -10.97 -12.14
C PHE A 72 12.26 -11.42 -10.96
N VAL A 73 12.39 -10.79 -9.79
CA VAL A 73 11.76 -11.29 -8.55
C VAL A 73 10.24 -11.25 -8.59
N PRO A 74 9.57 -10.15 -9.02
CA PRO A 74 8.12 -10.15 -9.12
C PRO A 74 7.58 -11.18 -10.11
N ARG A 75 8.28 -11.40 -11.22
CA ARG A 75 7.89 -12.39 -12.22
C ARG A 75 8.07 -13.82 -11.73
N LEU A 76 9.21 -14.12 -11.10
CA LEU A 76 9.53 -15.44 -10.58
C LEU A 76 8.59 -15.86 -9.46
N LEU A 77 8.31 -14.94 -8.52
CA LEU A 77 7.47 -15.20 -7.35
C LEU A 77 5.98 -14.88 -7.60
N ARG A 78 5.61 -14.45 -8.81
CA ARG A 78 4.24 -14.05 -9.18
C ARG A 78 3.64 -13.09 -8.15
N LEU A 79 4.45 -12.11 -7.70
CA LEU A 79 4.04 -11.16 -6.69
C LEU A 79 3.02 -10.19 -7.28
N GLU A 80 1.81 -10.19 -6.74
CA GLU A 80 0.86 -9.12 -6.97
C GLU A 80 1.27 -7.91 -6.11
N MET A 81 1.88 -6.92 -6.75
CA MET A 81 2.33 -5.69 -6.07
C MET A 81 1.21 -4.67 -5.88
N ASP A 82 -0.04 -5.05 -6.19
CA ASP A 82 -1.20 -4.17 -6.08
C ASP A 82 -1.72 -4.08 -4.64
N LEU A 83 -2.07 -2.86 -4.23
CA LEU A 83 -2.82 -2.61 -3.00
C LEU A 83 -4.19 -3.32 -3.07
N PRO A 84 -4.69 -3.89 -1.98
CA PRO A 84 -4.32 -3.73 -0.57
C PRO A 84 -3.44 -4.84 0.02
N SER A 85 -2.95 -5.77 -0.80
CA SER A 85 -2.20 -6.95 -0.33
C SER A 85 -0.76 -6.65 0.11
N TRP A 86 -0.23 -5.46 -0.26
CA TRP A 86 1.13 -5.06 0.05
C TRP A 86 1.21 -4.41 1.43
N THR A 87 1.85 -5.10 2.37
CA THR A 87 1.99 -4.65 3.76
C THR A 87 3.40 -4.14 4.03
N LEU A 88 3.58 -3.37 5.13
CA LEU A 88 4.90 -2.89 5.55
C LEU A 88 5.91 -4.04 5.72
N TRP A 89 5.47 -5.19 6.24
CA TRP A 89 6.31 -6.39 6.35
C TRP A 89 6.80 -6.89 4.99
N LYS A 90 5.90 -7.01 4.01
CA LYS A 90 6.27 -7.45 2.65
C LYS A 90 7.24 -6.48 1.99
N TRP A 91 7.00 -5.17 2.16
CA TRP A 91 7.91 -4.14 1.68
C TRP A 91 9.30 -4.25 2.33
N ALA A 92 9.36 -4.38 3.65
CA ALA A 92 10.61 -4.52 4.38
C ALA A 92 11.40 -5.78 3.95
N THR A 93 10.70 -6.92 3.81
CA THR A 93 11.32 -8.17 3.35
C THR A 93 11.83 -8.06 1.91
N TYR A 94 11.05 -7.46 1.01
CA TYR A 94 11.44 -7.22 -0.37
C TYR A 94 12.70 -6.35 -0.45
N THR A 95 12.72 -5.27 0.31
CA THR A 95 13.86 -4.34 0.39
C THR A 95 15.10 -5.02 0.96
N LEU A 96 14.95 -5.81 2.02
CA LEU A 96 16.07 -6.58 2.59
C LEU A 96 16.66 -7.55 1.58
N LEU A 97 15.84 -8.32 0.88
CA LEU A 97 16.29 -9.25 -0.17
C LEU A 97 16.98 -8.51 -1.32
N MET A 98 16.49 -7.33 -1.70
CA MET A 98 17.14 -6.48 -2.70
C MET A 98 18.53 -6.01 -2.24
N ILE A 99 18.69 -5.57 -0.99
CA ILE A 99 20.00 -5.18 -0.44
C ILE A 99 20.96 -6.38 -0.40
N LEU A 100 20.49 -7.56 -0.03
CA LEU A 100 21.31 -8.77 -0.06
C LEU A 100 21.72 -9.14 -1.50
N TRP A 101 20.85 -8.94 -2.48
CA TRP A 101 21.19 -9.12 -3.91
C TRP A 101 22.27 -8.14 -4.35
N ILE A 102 22.21 -6.88 -3.92
CA ILE A 102 23.25 -5.87 -4.15
C ILE A 102 24.56 -6.30 -3.49
N ALA A 103 24.52 -6.90 -2.28
CA ALA A 103 25.72 -7.39 -1.61
C ALA A 103 26.40 -8.52 -2.39
N VAL A 104 25.64 -9.38 -3.09
CA VAL A 104 26.20 -10.37 -4.03
C VAL A 104 26.87 -9.68 -5.22
N GLY A 105 26.23 -8.68 -5.81
CA GLY A 105 26.81 -7.88 -6.89
C GLY A 105 28.10 -7.17 -6.47
N ASN A 106 28.12 -6.60 -5.27
CA ASN A 106 29.31 -5.96 -4.69
C ASN A 106 30.46 -6.96 -4.49
N LEU A 107 30.16 -8.19 -4.06
CA LEU A 107 31.18 -9.25 -3.97
C LEU A 107 31.84 -9.50 -5.33
N VAL A 108 31.03 -9.74 -6.37
CA VAL A 108 31.53 -9.97 -7.73
C VAL A 108 32.39 -8.81 -8.19
N PHE A 109 31.96 -7.58 -7.95
CA PHE A 109 32.70 -6.38 -8.33
C PHE A 109 34.06 -6.26 -7.60
N ILE A 110 34.10 -6.54 -6.29
CA ILE A 110 35.33 -6.54 -5.49
C ILE A 110 36.29 -7.63 -5.98
N GLU A 111 35.81 -8.82 -6.31
CA GLU A 111 36.63 -9.90 -6.85
C GLU A 111 37.25 -9.52 -8.21
N LEU A 112 36.50 -8.86 -9.08
CA LEU A 112 37.01 -8.34 -10.35
C LEU A 112 38.12 -7.29 -10.14
N LEU A 113 37.93 -6.37 -9.17
CA LEU A 113 38.95 -5.37 -8.83
C LEU A 113 40.23 -6.00 -8.25
N ASN A 114 40.09 -7.08 -7.49
CA ASN A 114 41.24 -7.80 -6.87
C ASN A 114 41.93 -8.80 -7.83
N SER A 115 41.73 -8.68 -9.14
CA SER A 115 42.34 -9.56 -10.14
C SER A 115 42.07 -11.06 -9.91
N GLY A 116 40.85 -11.39 -9.46
CA GLY A 116 40.41 -12.77 -9.26
C GLY A 116 40.98 -13.46 -8.00
N ARG A 117 41.57 -12.73 -7.07
CA ARG A 117 41.87 -13.30 -5.74
C ARG A 117 40.58 -13.61 -5.04
N GLN A 118 40.29 -14.90 -4.87
CA GLN A 118 39.05 -15.34 -4.20
C GLN A 118 39.00 -14.80 -2.79
N MET A 119 37.88 -14.08 -2.52
CA MET A 119 37.56 -13.64 -1.16
C MET A 119 36.99 -14.83 -0.38
N PHE A 120 37.46 -15.04 0.84
CA PHE A 120 36.88 -16.06 1.70
C PHE A 120 35.39 -15.70 2.01
N TRP A 121 34.52 -16.70 1.98
CA TRP A 121 33.10 -16.54 2.22
C TRP A 121 32.78 -15.81 3.56
N HIS A 122 33.59 -16.03 4.59
CA HIS A 122 33.41 -15.35 5.88
C HIS A 122 33.71 -13.85 5.78
N THR A 123 34.67 -13.40 4.98
CA THR A 123 34.96 -11.98 4.74
C THR A 123 33.76 -11.32 4.04
N TRP A 124 33.17 -12.01 3.06
CA TRP A 124 31.94 -11.50 2.44
C TRP A 124 30.82 -11.38 3.45
N LEU A 125 30.55 -12.42 4.24
CA LEU A 125 29.43 -12.45 5.19
C LEU A 125 29.61 -11.43 6.32
N PHE A 126 30.80 -11.29 6.87
CA PHE A 126 31.05 -10.42 8.05
C PHE A 126 31.55 -9.01 7.70
N SER A 127 31.92 -8.74 6.46
CA SER A 127 32.35 -7.42 6.00
C SER A 127 31.45 -6.82 4.94
N VAL A 128 31.35 -7.42 3.76
CA VAL A 128 30.61 -6.84 2.61
C VAL A 128 29.12 -6.74 2.88
N VAL A 129 28.50 -7.78 3.44
CA VAL A 129 27.05 -7.77 3.75
C VAL A 129 26.69 -6.71 4.77
N PRO A 130 27.33 -6.60 5.95
CA PRO A 130 27.02 -5.54 6.93
C PRO A 130 27.27 -4.13 6.40
N GLN A 131 28.32 -3.92 5.62
CA GLN A 131 28.63 -2.63 5.00
C GLN A 131 27.55 -2.23 4.00
N THR A 132 27.13 -3.17 3.13
CA THR A 132 26.06 -2.93 2.15
C THR A 132 24.73 -2.64 2.86
N LEU A 133 24.40 -3.38 3.92
CA LEU A 133 23.22 -3.12 4.75
C LEU A 133 23.26 -1.74 5.40
N ALA A 134 24.39 -1.36 6.00
CA ALA A 134 24.53 -0.09 6.69
C ALA A 134 24.37 1.10 5.74
N ILE A 135 24.99 1.05 4.56
CA ILE A 135 24.91 2.14 3.57
C ILE A 135 23.54 2.12 2.87
N GLY A 136 23.02 0.94 2.53
CA GLY A 136 21.75 0.78 1.83
C GLY A 136 20.52 1.08 2.68
N ALA A 137 20.59 0.90 4.01
CA ALA A 137 19.47 1.14 4.90
C ALA A 137 18.99 2.61 4.88
N PHE A 138 19.92 3.57 4.87
CA PHE A 138 19.58 4.99 4.93
C PHE A 138 18.71 5.44 3.72
N PRO A 139 19.16 5.30 2.46
CA PRO A 139 18.36 5.74 1.32
C PRO A 139 17.05 4.94 1.16
N THR A 140 17.02 3.67 1.55
CA THR A 140 15.81 2.85 1.45
C THR A 140 14.76 3.24 2.50
N ILE A 141 15.15 3.48 3.74
CA ILE A 141 14.25 3.98 4.80
C ILE A 141 13.73 5.37 4.41
N PHE A 142 14.63 6.27 3.98
CA PHE A 142 14.26 7.62 3.53
C PHE A 142 13.25 7.58 2.37
N TYR A 143 13.50 6.74 1.37
CA TYR A 143 12.59 6.53 0.27
C TYR A 143 11.22 6.00 0.73
N GLY A 144 11.20 5.03 1.61
CA GLY A 144 9.96 4.50 2.20
C GLY A 144 9.16 5.57 2.94
N LEU A 145 9.83 6.42 3.74
CA LEU A 145 9.19 7.54 4.42
C LEU A 145 8.62 8.57 3.44
N LEU A 146 9.38 8.95 2.40
CA LEU A 146 8.90 9.86 1.36
C LEU A 146 7.67 9.32 0.64
N THR A 147 7.66 8.03 0.31
CA THR A 147 6.52 7.36 -0.35
C THR A 147 5.29 7.41 0.55
N GLN A 148 5.44 7.13 1.85
CA GLN A 148 4.34 7.26 2.82
C GLN A 148 3.81 8.69 2.96
N MET A 149 4.72 9.67 3.03
CA MET A 149 4.34 11.08 3.15
C MET A 149 3.57 11.57 1.92
N ARG A 150 4.03 11.22 0.71
CA ARG A 150 3.36 11.57 -0.56
C ARG A 150 1.98 10.94 -0.64
N ALA A 151 1.87 9.63 -0.38
CA ALA A 151 0.58 8.93 -0.38
C ALA A 151 -0.38 9.51 0.66
N SER A 152 0.09 9.85 1.86
CA SER A 152 -0.73 10.50 2.88
C SER A 152 -1.23 11.87 2.45
N LYS A 153 -0.37 12.69 1.82
CA LYS A 153 -0.73 14.02 1.33
C LYS A 153 -1.77 13.94 0.22
N GLU A 154 -1.57 13.04 -0.74
CA GLU A 154 -2.50 12.83 -1.85
C GLU A 154 -3.87 12.36 -1.36
N ASN A 155 -3.91 11.33 -0.50
CA ASN A 155 -5.16 10.80 0.04
C ASN A 155 -5.89 11.84 0.92
N LYS A 156 -5.16 12.69 1.68
CA LYS A 156 -5.76 13.80 2.43
C LYS A 156 -6.34 14.88 1.51
N SER A 157 -5.68 15.19 0.38
CA SER A 157 -6.22 16.13 -0.60
C SER A 157 -7.52 15.61 -1.21
N GLN A 158 -7.52 14.33 -1.63
CA GLN A 158 -8.71 13.69 -2.17
C GLN A 158 -9.88 13.64 -1.16
N ALA A 159 -9.57 13.36 0.12
CA ALA A 159 -10.61 13.39 1.17
C ALA A 159 -11.21 14.78 1.36
N ARG A 160 -10.41 15.85 1.25
CA ARG A 160 -10.92 17.24 1.36
C ARG A 160 -11.77 17.67 0.17
N GLU A 161 -11.50 17.13 -1.02
CA GLU A 161 -12.27 17.40 -2.23
C GLU A 161 -13.63 16.69 -2.23
N MET A 162 -13.78 15.63 -1.43
CA MET A 162 -15.06 14.96 -1.19
C MET A 162 -15.86 15.76 -0.15
N ALA A 163 -16.47 16.86 -0.58
CA ALA A 163 -17.39 17.62 0.27
C ALA A 163 -18.65 16.80 0.50
N ILE A 164 -19.01 16.58 1.77
CA ILE A 164 -20.25 15.92 2.13
C ILE A 164 -21.38 16.92 1.91
N THR A 165 -22.24 16.65 0.93
CA THR A 165 -23.45 17.41 0.71
C THR A 165 -24.56 16.78 1.55
N GLU A 166 -25.18 17.56 2.43
CA GLU A 166 -26.37 17.10 3.15
C GLU A 166 -27.46 16.74 2.15
N SER A 167 -27.68 15.46 1.95
CA SER A 167 -28.76 14.96 1.10
C SER A 167 -30.10 15.07 1.86
N PRO A 168 -31.16 15.53 1.23
CA PRO A 168 -32.47 15.60 1.87
C PRO A 168 -32.91 14.20 2.30
N LYS A 169 -33.32 14.05 3.56
CA LYS A 169 -33.88 12.81 4.11
C LYS A 169 -35.20 12.52 3.41
N SER A 170 -35.20 11.61 2.46
CA SER A 170 -36.42 11.08 1.87
C SER A 170 -36.66 9.68 2.43
N LYS A 171 -37.79 9.44 3.05
CA LYS A 171 -38.18 8.10 3.52
C LYS A 171 -38.47 7.22 2.30
N GLN A 172 -37.44 6.52 1.83
CA GLN A 172 -37.57 5.54 0.79
C GLN A 172 -37.35 4.15 1.39
N LEU A 173 -38.34 3.26 1.16
CA LEU A 173 -38.26 1.89 1.63
C LEU A 173 -37.52 1.03 0.59
N LEU A 174 -36.49 0.35 1.02
CA LEU A 174 -35.71 -0.58 0.21
C LEU A 174 -36.17 -2.02 0.45
N ASN A 175 -36.53 -2.69 -0.62
CA ASN A 175 -36.93 -4.10 -0.59
C ASN A 175 -35.71 -5.01 -0.89
N ILE A 176 -35.22 -5.69 0.12
CA ILE A 176 -34.02 -6.51 0.04
C ILE A 176 -34.42 -7.98 -0.05
N LYS A 177 -34.04 -8.64 -1.13
CA LYS A 177 -34.28 -10.08 -1.31
C LYS A 177 -33.35 -10.88 -0.39
N VAL A 178 -33.91 -11.69 0.51
CA VAL A 178 -33.15 -12.46 1.52
C VAL A 178 -32.82 -13.86 1.02
N SER A 179 -33.78 -14.62 0.60
CA SER A 179 -33.64 -15.93 -0.07
C SER A 179 -35.03 -16.44 -0.52
N GLN A 180 -35.08 -17.33 -1.51
CA GLN A 180 -36.28 -18.08 -1.97
C GLN A 180 -37.64 -17.35 -1.78
N GLY A 181 -37.71 -16.09 -2.21
CA GLY A 181 -38.99 -15.35 -2.26
C GLY A 181 -39.33 -14.50 -1.03
N SER A 182 -38.51 -14.50 0.03
CA SER A 182 -38.69 -13.58 1.16
C SER A 182 -37.95 -12.26 0.96
N PHE A 183 -38.61 -11.15 1.33
CA PHE A 183 -38.07 -9.80 1.27
C PHE A 183 -38.05 -9.20 2.68
N ILE A 184 -37.03 -8.40 2.95
CA ILE A 184 -36.98 -7.53 4.12
C ILE A 184 -37.06 -6.10 3.61
N THR A 185 -37.90 -5.28 4.25
CA THR A 185 -38.02 -3.87 3.93
C THR A 185 -37.28 -3.07 4.98
N ILE A 186 -36.35 -2.22 4.53
CA ILE A 186 -35.56 -1.33 5.41
C ILE A 186 -35.66 0.09 4.86
N ASP A 187 -35.79 1.07 5.77
CA ASP A 187 -35.71 2.47 5.39
C ASP A 187 -34.30 2.80 4.89
N GLU A 188 -34.18 3.47 3.74
CA GLU A 188 -32.92 3.84 3.15
C GLU A 188 -32.02 4.61 4.13
N ASP A 189 -32.60 5.54 4.91
CA ASP A 189 -31.87 6.37 5.87
C ASP A 189 -31.31 5.55 7.05
N GLN A 190 -31.86 4.35 7.29
CA GLN A 190 -31.39 3.43 8.31
C GLN A 190 -30.24 2.52 7.81
N LEU A 191 -30.12 2.31 6.51
CA LEU A 191 -29.07 1.48 5.95
C LEU A 191 -27.72 2.20 6.02
N LEU A 192 -26.73 1.59 6.67
CA LEU A 192 -25.38 2.15 6.84
C LEU A 192 -24.42 1.61 5.78
N TYR A 193 -24.19 0.31 5.81
CA TYR A 193 -23.30 -0.37 4.86
C TYR A 193 -23.59 -1.85 4.77
N ALA A 194 -23.06 -2.50 3.73
CA ALA A 194 -23.05 -3.95 3.61
C ALA A 194 -21.62 -4.46 3.42
N ARG A 195 -21.30 -5.62 4.02
CA ARG A 195 -19.98 -6.25 3.95
C ARG A 195 -20.07 -7.69 3.49
N ALA A 196 -19.25 -8.07 2.50
CA ALA A 196 -19.09 -9.46 2.08
C ALA A 196 -18.42 -10.29 3.17
N MET A 197 -18.99 -11.47 3.46
CA MET A 197 -18.50 -12.45 4.42
C MET A 197 -18.56 -13.84 3.79
N GLN A 198 -17.51 -14.25 3.08
CA GLN A 198 -17.48 -15.50 2.32
C GLN A 198 -18.71 -15.65 1.39
N ASN A 199 -19.63 -16.56 1.71
CA ASN A 199 -20.85 -16.84 0.95
C ASN A 199 -22.09 -16.05 1.39
N TYR A 200 -21.89 -15.06 2.30
CA TYR A 200 -22.93 -14.24 2.87
C TYR A 200 -22.58 -12.76 2.76
N VAL A 201 -23.58 -11.92 2.89
CA VAL A 201 -23.42 -10.49 3.06
C VAL A 201 -24.01 -10.07 4.40
N ALA A 202 -23.22 -9.39 5.23
CA ALA A 202 -23.70 -8.74 6.43
C ALA A 202 -24.13 -7.33 6.08
N LEU A 203 -25.41 -7.03 6.28
CA LEU A 203 -26.00 -5.71 6.10
C LEU A 203 -26.14 -5.06 7.47
N MET A 204 -25.62 -3.85 7.62
CA MET A 204 -25.63 -3.11 8.87
C MET A 204 -26.60 -1.94 8.75
N HIS A 205 -27.56 -1.87 9.66
CA HIS A 205 -28.55 -0.82 9.68
C HIS A 205 -28.76 -0.27 11.08
N TRP A 206 -29.22 0.98 11.16
CA TRP A 206 -29.58 1.66 12.39
C TRP A 206 -31.08 1.43 12.70
N ASN A 207 -31.41 0.84 13.84
CA ASN A 207 -32.81 0.59 14.20
C ASN A 207 -33.44 1.72 15.04
N GLY A 208 -32.74 2.86 15.21
CA GLY A 208 -33.14 3.98 16.06
C GLY A 208 -32.41 4.05 17.41
N ASP A 209 -31.85 2.93 17.89
CA ASP A 209 -31.15 2.81 19.17
C ASP A 209 -29.72 2.27 19.00
N LYS A 210 -29.56 1.25 18.20
CA LYS A 210 -28.26 0.56 17.97
C LYS A 210 -28.10 0.13 16.53
N VAL A 211 -26.85 -0.19 16.17
CA VAL A 211 -26.54 -0.82 14.86
C VAL A 211 -26.85 -2.30 14.95
N GLU A 212 -27.73 -2.77 14.09
CA GLU A 212 -28.10 -4.18 13.96
C GLU A 212 -27.52 -4.79 12.68
N LYS A 213 -27.29 -6.09 12.72
CA LYS A 213 -26.71 -6.85 11.62
C LYS A 213 -27.72 -7.86 11.09
N ILE A 214 -27.99 -7.81 9.79
CA ILE A 214 -28.78 -8.80 9.05
C ILE A 214 -27.81 -9.59 8.17
N ILE A 215 -27.88 -10.92 8.22
CA ILE A 215 -27.03 -11.79 7.39
C ILE A 215 -27.89 -12.31 6.23
N LEU A 216 -27.44 -12.03 5.01
CA LEU A 216 -28.09 -12.41 3.77
C LEU A 216 -27.25 -13.47 3.04
N ARG A 217 -27.89 -14.52 2.55
CA ARG A 217 -27.25 -15.49 1.65
C ARG A 217 -27.30 -14.96 0.22
N SER A 218 -26.37 -14.07 -0.10
CA SER A 218 -26.30 -13.39 -1.40
C SER A 218 -24.85 -13.02 -1.70
N THR A 219 -24.54 -12.66 -2.93
CA THR A 219 -23.28 -12.02 -3.26
C THR A 219 -23.40 -10.50 -3.09
N LEU A 220 -22.27 -9.84 -2.85
CA LEU A 220 -22.26 -8.38 -2.75
C LEU A 220 -22.70 -7.72 -4.07
N LYS A 221 -22.46 -8.38 -5.21
CA LYS A 221 -22.88 -7.92 -6.52
C LYS A 221 -24.41 -7.97 -6.66
N ASP A 222 -25.02 -9.11 -6.35
CA ASP A 222 -26.48 -9.27 -6.47
C ASP A 222 -27.21 -8.30 -5.54
N LEU A 223 -26.67 -8.09 -4.33
CA LEU A 223 -27.21 -7.09 -3.40
C LEU A 223 -27.06 -5.68 -3.96
N PHE A 224 -25.93 -5.34 -4.56
CA PHE A 224 -25.72 -4.03 -5.19
C PHE A 224 -26.69 -3.81 -6.35
N ASP A 225 -26.82 -4.78 -7.24
CA ASP A 225 -27.72 -4.70 -8.41
C ASP A 225 -29.19 -4.52 -7.97
N ASN A 226 -29.60 -5.19 -6.90
CA ASN A 226 -30.93 -5.03 -6.30
C ASN A 226 -31.14 -3.65 -5.67
N LEU A 227 -30.18 -3.15 -4.90
CA LEU A 227 -30.31 -1.88 -4.18
C LEU A 227 -30.11 -0.67 -5.10
N SER A 228 -29.18 -0.74 -6.05
CA SER A 228 -28.90 0.37 -6.98
C SER A 228 -30.05 0.64 -7.95
N SER A 229 -30.91 -0.35 -8.21
CA SER A 229 -32.14 -0.17 -8.97
C SER A 229 -33.22 0.59 -8.18
N GLN A 230 -33.12 0.63 -6.85
CA GLN A 230 -34.08 1.26 -5.97
C GLN A 230 -33.59 2.61 -5.43
N SER A 231 -32.26 2.78 -5.25
CA SER A 231 -31.68 3.99 -4.69
C SER A 231 -30.35 4.34 -5.31
N TYR A 232 -30.15 5.64 -5.57
CA TYR A 232 -28.88 6.21 -6.03
C TYR A 232 -27.86 6.43 -4.92
N SER A 233 -28.25 6.36 -3.65
CA SER A 233 -27.33 6.59 -2.53
C SER A 233 -26.52 5.36 -2.16
N ILE A 234 -26.92 4.17 -2.62
CA ILE A 234 -26.17 2.94 -2.36
C ILE A 234 -25.07 2.77 -3.40
N ARG A 235 -23.81 2.84 -2.93
CA ARG A 235 -22.64 2.79 -3.80
C ARG A 235 -21.65 1.71 -3.37
N ARG A 236 -20.93 1.20 -4.37
CA ARG A 236 -19.82 0.28 -4.11
C ARG A 236 -18.58 1.10 -3.80
N CYS A 237 -18.01 0.94 -2.61
CA CYS A 237 -16.82 1.66 -2.17
C CYS A 237 -15.58 0.78 -2.08
N HIS A 238 -15.77 -0.54 -2.01
CA HIS A 238 -14.68 -1.52 -1.92
C HIS A 238 -15.12 -2.85 -2.54
N ARG A 239 -14.15 -3.74 -2.87
CA ARG A 239 -14.49 -5.09 -3.37
C ARG A 239 -15.39 -5.88 -2.41
N SER A 240 -15.34 -5.57 -1.11
CA SER A 240 -16.09 -6.26 -0.05
C SER A 240 -17.09 -5.36 0.66
N PHE A 241 -17.32 -4.12 0.21
CA PHE A 241 -18.24 -3.18 0.87
C PHE A 241 -19.12 -2.40 -0.10
N LEU A 242 -20.37 -2.25 0.28
CA LEU A 242 -21.29 -1.21 -0.18
C LEU A 242 -21.51 -0.21 0.94
N VAL A 243 -21.78 1.03 0.62
CA VAL A 243 -22.07 2.09 1.57
C VAL A 243 -23.28 2.88 1.12
N ASN A 244 -24.08 3.35 2.07
CA ASN A 244 -25.06 4.37 1.83
C ASN A 244 -24.38 5.74 1.97
N THR A 245 -24.30 6.51 0.88
CA THR A 245 -23.65 7.82 0.88
C THR A 245 -24.34 8.81 1.82
N LYS A 246 -25.66 8.71 2.05
CA LYS A 246 -26.39 9.50 3.04
C LYS A 246 -25.97 9.25 4.49
N ALA A 247 -25.44 8.05 4.78
CA ALA A 247 -24.95 7.70 6.11
C ALA A 247 -23.49 8.10 6.35
N VAL A 248 -22.80 8.65 5.35
CA VAL A 248 -21.41 9.10 5.49
C VAL A 248 -21.36 10.43 6.25
N SER A 249 -20.66 10.46 7.37
CA SER A 249 -20.45 11.65 8.20
C SER A 249 -19.12 12.36 7.93
N ALA A 250 -18.10 11.62 7.50
CA ALA A 250 -16.80 12.20 7.17
C ALA A 250 -16.01 11.28 6.20
N VAL A 251 -15.13 11.91 5.42
CA VAL A 251 -14.14 11.20 4.59
C VAL A 251 -12.76 11.52 5.14
N GLU A 252 -11.99 10.48 5.45
CA GLU A 252 -10.63 10.61 5.97
C GLU A 252 -9.63 9.98 5.01
N GLY A 253 -8.51 10.68 4.78
CA GLY A 253 -7.40 10.18 3.98
C GLY A 253 -6.13 10.01 4.80
N ASN A 254 -5.46 8.88 4.64
CA ASN A 254 -4.14 8.62 5.23
C ASN A 254 -3.24 7.88 4.23
N ALA A 255 -2.03 7.51 4.65
CA ALA A 255 -1.08 6.78 3.79
C ALA A 255 -1.62 5.42 3.28
N GLN A 256 -2.65 4.86 3.91
CA GLN A 256 -3.24 3.57 3.57
C GLN A 256 -4.40 3.69 2.56
N GLY A 257 -4.94 4.90 2.36
CA GLY A 257 -6.07 5.17 1.46
C GLY A 257 -7.15 6.04 2.09
N LEU A 258 -8.34 5.99 1.50
CA LEU A 258 -9.52 6.69 2.01
C LEU A 258 -10.37 5.76 2.87
N LYS A 259 -11.02 6.35 3.88
CA LYS A 259 -11.98 5.70 4.77
C LYS A 259 -13.19 6.61 4.93
N LEU A 260 -14.35 5.99 5.03
CA LEU A 260 -15.63 6.68 5.28
C LEU A 260 -16.03 6.42 6.73
N SER A 261 -16.21 7.49 7.50
CA SER A 261 -16.83 7.46 8.80
C SER A 261 -18.34 7.55 8.60
N LEU A 262 -19.12 6.77 9.37
CA LEU A 262 -20.56 6.69 9.23
C LEU A 262 -21.25 7.31 10.45
N THR A 263 -22.43 7.87 10.23
CA THR A 263 -23.30 8.37 11.30
C THR A 263 -23.63 7.22 12.26
N ASN A 264 -23.62 7.49 13.56
CA ASN A 264 -23.90 6.53 14.63
C ASN A 264 -22.90 5.35 14.75
N MET A 265 -21.70 5.49 14.14
CA MET A 265 -20.62 4.48 14.22
C MET A 265 -19.27 5.13 14.47
N ASN A 266 -18.84 5.23 15.72
CA ASN A 266 -17.58 5.89 16.08
C ASN A 266 -16.34 4.95 15.96
N ASP A 267 -16.52 3.64 16.10
CA ASP A 267 -15.42 2.68 16.21
C ASP A 267 -15.10 1.96 14.90
N PHE A 268 -15.87 2.20 13.84
CA PHE A 268 -15.69 1.52 12.56
C PHE A 268 -15.73 2.50 11.39
N SER A 269 -14.80 2.35 10.45
CA SER A 269 -14.77 3.08 9.20
C SER A 269 -14.74 2.14 8.00
N VAL A 270 -15.46 2.49 6.95
CA VAL A 270 -15.53 1.70 5.71
C VAL A 270 -14.36 2.07 4.79
N PRO A 271 -13.52 1.12 4.38
CA PRO A 271 -12.41 1.40 3.47
C PRO A 271 -12.91 1.69 2.05
N VAL A 272 -12.23 2.62 1.37
CA VAL A 272 -12.48 2.93 -0.04
C VAL A 272 -11.33 2.43 -0.90
N SER A 273 -11.63 1.63 -1.91
CA SER A 273 -10.63 1.25 -2.93
C SER A 273 -10.50 2.35 -3.99
N ARG A 274 -9.29 2.60 -4.48
CA ARG A 274 -8.99 3.64 -5.49
C ARG A 274 -9.93 3.63 -6.69
N ARG A 275 -10.30 2.43 -7.16
CA ARG A 275 -11.21 2.23 -8.29
C ARG A 275 -12.57 2.92 -8.12
N PHE A 276 -13.04 3.11 -6.88
CA PHE A 276 -14.38 3.64 -6.58
C PHE A 276 -14.37 5.10 -6.09
N ILE A 277 -13.20 5.75 -6.08
CA ILE A 277 -13.06 7.12 -5.57
C ILE A 277 -13.85 8.11 -6.42
N ASP A 278 -13.75 8.01 -7.75
CA ASP A 278 -14.40 8.95 -8.68
C ASP A 278 -15.93 8.80 -8.65
N ASP A 279 -16.42 7.56 -8.56
CA ASP A 279 -17.87 7.31 -8.42
C ASP A 279 -18.39 7.88 -7.09
N LEU A 280 -17.68 7.66 -5.98
CA LEU A 280 -18.08 8.19 -4.67
C LEU A 280 -18.01 9.71 -4.62
N ARG A 281 -17.03 10.35 -5.25
CA ARG A 281 -16.89 11.81 -5.29
C ARG A 281 -18.10 12.50 -5.94
N GLN A 282 -18.75 11.83 -6.89
CA GLN A 282 -19.94 12.36 -7.56
C GLN A 282 -21.23 12.23 -6.73
N HIS A 283 -21.20 11.42 -5.65
CA HIS A 283 -22.39 11.04 -4.90
C HIS A 283 -22.30 11.35 -3.40
N LEU A 284 -21.18 11.90 -2.94
CA LEU A 284 -21.00 12.47 -1.60
C LEU A 284 -21.14 13.99 -1.63
#